data_62ba574553675811d94453f4b0a1858d
#
_entry.id   62ba574553675811d94453f4b0a1858d
#
_cell.length_a   1.000
_cell.length_b   1.000
_cell.length_c   1.000
_cell.angle_alpha   90.00
_cell.angle_beta   90.00
_cell.angle_gamma   90.00
#
_symmetry.space_group_name_H-M   'P 1'
#
loop_
_entity.id
_entity.type
_entity.pdbx_description
1 polymer ?
#
loop_
_entity_poly.entity_id
_entity_poly.type
_entity_poly.pdbx_seq_one_letter_code
_entity_poly.pdbx_strand_id
1 'polypeptide(L)'
;MKLHTRKVEWFKFKVNVKPVDIETGECRKPSKCMEKLAVERSIKELFPKDKQNPRVRVNAGFTTFNASGYRWRALQHRIAKAALIQFDKKHPVDPHSYTLQAQREAKLVQATPTRRRQINAARKRRIAAGRPDKRYTMHDRVVGYA
;
A
#
# COMPACT_ATOMS: atom_id res chain seq x y z
N MET A 1 -12.30 -9.77 33.40
CA MET A 1 -11.45 -9.68 32.23
C MET A 1 -11.41 -8.23 31.73
N LYS A 2 -10.30 -7.54 31.93
CA LYS A 2 -10.20 -6.16 31.48
C LYS A 2 -9.87 -6.19 29.97
N LEU A 3 -10.82 -5.78 29.15
CA LEU A 3 -10.58 -5.52 27.72
C LEU A 3 -9.60 -4.34 27.62
N HIS A 4 -8.35 -4.64 27.31
CA HIS A 4 -7.41 -3.59 26.92
C HIS A 4 -7.82 -3.07 25.54
N THR A 5 -8.62 -2.02 25.52
CA THR A 5 -8.85 -1.26 24.30
C THR A 5 -7.51 -0.65 23.88
N ARG A 6 -6.86 -1.25 22.89
CA ARG A 6 -5.68 -0.64 22.27
C ARG A 6 -6.10 0.71 21.69
N LYS A 7 -5.47 1.77 22.17
CA LYS A 7 -5.66 3.10 21.59
C LYS A 7 -5.20 3.06 20.15
N VAL A 8 -6.13 3.19 19.22
CA VAL A 8 -5.81 3.23 17.79
C VAL A 8 -5.31 4.62 17.45
N GLU A 9 -4.12 4.72 16.87
CA GLU A 9 -3.59 5.99 16.37
C GLU A 9 -3.99 6.19 14.92
N TRP A 10 -4.39 7.42 14.61
CA TRP A 10 -4.81 7.87 13.30
C TRP A 10 -4.04 9.12 12.92
N PHE A 11 -3.76 9.27 11.63
CA PHE A 11 -3.39 10.56 11.09
C PHE A 11 -3.99 10.78 9.71
N LYS A 12 -4.19 12.06 9.36
CA LYS A 12 -4.73 12.47 8.07
C LYS A 12 -3.64 13.16 7.26
N PHE A 13 -3.62 12.92 5.97
CA PHE A 13 -2.73 13.63 5.06
C PHE A 13 -3.36 13.79 3.68
N LYS A 14 -2.96 14.86 2.99
CA LYS A 14 -3.44 15.14 1.64
C LYS A 14 -2.59 14.43 0.60
N VAL A 15 -3.25 13.83 -0.38
CA VAL A 15 -2.62 13.22 -1.54
C VAL A 15 -2.97 14.05 -2.77
N ASN A 16 -1.96 14.49 -3.51
CA ASN A 16 -2.13 15.23 -4.77
C ASN A 16 -1.62 14.37 -5.92
N VAL A 17 -2.52 13.90 -6.76
CA VAL A 17 -2.18 13.18 -7.99
C VAL A 17 -1.90 14.20 -9.08
N LYS A 18 -0.66 14.25 -9.53
CA LYS A 18 -0.18 15.18 -10.54
C LYS A 18 -0.19 14.55 -11.93
N PRO A 19 -0.16 15.34 -13.03
CA PRO A 19 -0.09 14.81 -14.38
C PRO A 19 1.05 13.81 -14.58
N VAL A 20 2.22 14.03 -13.97
CA VAL A 20 3.37 13.12 -14.06
C VAL A 20 3.07 11.74 -13.48
N ASP A 21 2.26 11.66 -12.43
CA ASP A 21 1.86 10.39 -11.83
C ASP A 21 0.96 9.59 -12.78
N ILE A 22 0.08 10.28 -13.48
CA ILE A 22 -0.83 9.67 -14.47
C ILE A 22 -0.05 9.16 -15.68
N GLU A 23 0.94 9.91 -16.15
CA GLU A 23 1.78 9.52 -17.29
C GLU A 23 2.70 8.34 -16.98
N THR A 24 3.29 8.32 -15.80
CA THR A 24 4.29 7.32 -15.42
C THR A 24 3.69 6.11 -14.69
N GLY A 25 2.45 6.21 -14.21
CA GLY A 25 1.76 5.12 -13.54
C GLY A 25 1.41 3.96 -14.50
N GLU A 26 1.41 2.75 -13.97
CA GLU A 26 1.04 1.54 -14.70
C GLU A 26 -0.33 1.03 -14.27
N CYS A 27 -1.19 0.74 -15.24
CA CYS A 27 -2.52 0.21 -15.00
C CYS A 27 -2.47 -1.18 -14.34
N ARG A 28 -3.43 -1.46 -13.46
CA ARG A 28 -3.62 -2.75 -12.78
C ARG A 28 -2.42 -3.24 -11.96
N LYS A 29 -1.53 -2.33 -11.59
CA LYS A 29 -0.37 -2.65 -10.75
C LYS A 29 -0.42 -1.85 -9.45
N PRO A 30 -0.87 -2.44 -8.33
CA PRO A 30 -1.02 -1.73 -7.04
C PRO A 30 0.27 -1.10 -6.50
N SER A 31 1.41 -1.59 -6.94
CA SER A 31 2.72 -1.08 -6.56
C SER A 31 3.31 -0.07 -7.54
N LYS A 32 2.62 0.23 -8.63
CA LYS A 32 3.12 1.12 -9.71
C LYS A 32 2.05 2.04 -10.30
N CYS A 33 0.85 2.06 -9.74
CA CYS A 33 -0.23 2.92 -10.23
C CYS A 33 -0.01 4.40 -9.91
N MET A 34 -0.76 5.27 -10.56
CA MET A 34 -0.67 6.73 -10.35
C MET A 34 -0.91 7.14 -8.90
N GLU A 35 -1.88 6.54 -8.23
CA GLU A 35 -2.19 6.81 -6.82
C GLU A 35 -1.01 6.43 -5.91
N LYS A 36 -0.37 5.30 -6.16
CA LYS A 36 0.82 4.86 -5.42
C LYS A 36 1.94 5.89 -5.50
N LEU A 37 2.21 6.41 -6.68
CA LEU A 37 3.25 7.42 -6.88
C LEU A 37 2.96 8.69 -6.09
N ALA A 38 1.71 9.14 -6.09
CA ALA A 38 1.28 10.32 -5.36
C ALA A 38 1.33 10.10 -3.85
N VAL A 39 0.85 8.97 -3.35
CA VAL A 39 0.90 8.61 -1.93
C VAL A 39 2.34 8.50 -1.44
N GLU A 40 3.20 7.83 -2.20
CA GLU A 40 4.62 7.69 -1.87
C GLU A 40 5.31 9.05 -1.71
N ARG A 41 5.04 9.96 -2.62
CA ARG A 41 5.55 11.34 -2.54
C ARG A 41 5.08 12.03 -1.27
N SER A 42 3.80 11.94 -0.95
CA SER A 42 3.22 12.55 0.25
C SER A 42 3.85 11.99 1.53
N ILE A 43 4.05 10.67 1.61
CA ILE A 43 4.69 10.03 2.76
C ILE A 43 6.15 10.45 2.91
N LYS A 44 6.90 10.52 1.83
CA LYS A 44 8.29 10.98 1.85
C LYS A 44 8.42 12.45 2.30
N GLU A 45 7.48 13.29 1.91
CA GLU A 45 7.44 14.70 2.35
C GLU A 45 7.08 14.84 3.82
N LEU A 46 6.15 14.02 4.34
CA LEU A 46 5.73 14.04 5.74
C LEU A 46 6.79 13.45 6.69
N PHE A 47 7.51 12.46 6.24
CA PHE A 47 8.51 11.74 7.03
C PHE A 47 9.88 11.73 6.33
N PRO A 48 10.49 12.90 6.13
CA PRO A 48 11.75 13.00 5.36
C PRO A 48 12.95 12.33 6.05
N LYS A 49 12.85 12.07 7.36
CA LYS A 49 13.89 11.38 8.12
C LYS A 49 13.77 9.85 8.12
N ASP A 50 12.68 9.31 7.59
CA ASP A 50 12.52 7.87 7.47
C ASP A 50 13.49 7.30 6.45
N LYS A 51 14.36 6.41 6.90
CA LYS A 51 15.33 5.72 6.03
C LYS A 51 14.73 4.51 5.33
N GLN A 52 13.56 4.07 5.77
CA GLN A 52 12.88 2.91 5.19
C GLN A 52 12.04 3.29 3.98
N ASN A 53 11.98 2.39 3.02
CA ASN A 53 11.07 2.52 1.89
C ASN A 53 9.62 2.49 2.41
N PRO A 54 8.78 3.47 2.04
CA PRO A 54 7.37 3.50 2.44
C PRO A 54 6.56 2.29 2.00
N ARG A 55 7.00 1.53 1.01
CA ARG A 55 6.32 0.33 0.47
C ARG A 55 4.83 0.54 0.27
N VAL A 56 4.49 1.58 -0.45
CA VAL A 56 3.10 1.94 -0.72
C VAL A 56 2.45 0.94 -1.66
N ARG A 57 1.25 0.49 -1.28
CA ARG A 57 0.37 -0.30 -2.12
C ARG A 57 -1.01 0.31 -2.12
N VAL A 58 -1.56 0.49 -3.30
CA VAL A 58 -2.87 1.10 -3.50
C VAL A 58 -3.75 0.14 -4.28
N ASN A 59 -4.95 -0.11 -3.76
CA ASN A 59 -5.99 -0.85 -4.45
C ASN A 59 -7.34 -0.15 -4.27
N ALA A 60 -8.40 -0.71 -4.86
CA ALA A 60 -9.73 -0.10 -4.77
C ALA A 60 -10.31 -0.06 -3.35
N GLY A 61 -9.87 -0.94 -2.46
CA GLY A 61 -10.38 -1.03 -1.10
C GLY A 61 -9.60 -0.20 -0.09
N PHE A 62 -8.28 -0.18 -0.20
CA PHE A 62 -7.42 0.48 0.79
C PHE A 62 -6.02 0.78 0.25
N THR A 63 -5.35 1.67 0.97
CA THR A 63 -3.93 2.02 0.76
C THR A 63 -3.14 1.60 2.00
N THR A 64 -2.01 0.93 1.82
CA THR A 64 -1.09 0.56 2.88
C THR A 64 0.28 1.14 2.63
N PHE A 65 0.96 1.54 3.69
CA PHE A 65 2.31 2.09 3.61
C PHE A 65 3.05 1.96 4.95
N ASN A 66 4.35 2.12 4.92
CA ASN A 66 5.21 2.16 6.09
C ASN A 66 5.65 3.60 6.37
N ALA A 67 5.50 4.05 7.61
CA ALA A 67 5.94 5.37 8.03
C ALA A 67 6.19 5.39 9.54
N SER A 68 7.19 6.15 9.98
CA SER A 68 7.51 6.35 11.40
C SER A 68 7.66 5.05 12.21
N GLY A 69 8.21 4.01 11.58
CA GLY A 69 8.44 2.70 12.23
C GLY A 69 7.21 1.82 12.35
N TYR A 70 6.10 2.17 11.71
CA TYR A 70 4.85 1.41 11.71
C TYR A 70 4.31 1.19 10.31
N ARG A 71 3.48 0.16 10.19
CA ARG A 71 2.64 -0.04 9.02
C ARG A 71 1.30 0.64 9.25
N TRP A 72 0.83 1.34 8.22
CA TRP A 72 -0.41 2.10 8.23
C TRP A 72 -1.35 1.60 7.15
N ARG A 73 -2.63 1.73 7.42
CA ARG A 73 -3.70 1.38 6.48
C ARG A 73 -4.73 2.49 6.45
N ALA A 74 -5.12 2.90 5.26
CA ALA A 74 -6.20 3.84 5.03
C ALA A 74 -7.26 3.21 4.12
N LEU A 75 -8.54 3.41 4.44
CA LEU A 75 -9.61 3.09 3.50
C LEU A 75 -9.49 4.02 2.29
N GLN A 76 -9.69 3.46 1.12
CA GLN A 76 -9.55 4.23 -0.11
C GLN A 76 -10.64 5.30 -0.20
N HIS A 77 -10.21 6.52 -0.51
CA HIS A 77 -11.14 7.62 -0.75
C HIS A 77 -11.91 7.37 -2.04
N ARG A 78 -13.22 7.70 -2.07
CA ARG A 78 -14.05 7.45 -3.25
C ARG A 78 -13.55 8.15 -4.52
N ILE A 79 -12.95 9.34 -4.39
CA ILE A 79 -12.34 10.06 -5.52
C ILE A 79 -11.19 9.25 -6.10
N ALA A 80 -10.30 8.73 -5.26
CA ALA A 80 -9.20 7.89 -5.67
C ALA A 80 -9.68 6.56 -6.27
N LYS A 81 -10.69 5.96 -5.68
CA LYS A 81 -11.29 4.72 -6.18
C LYS A 81 -11.88 4.91 -7.59
N ALA A 82 -12.65 5.96 -7.80
CA ALA A 82 -13.23 6.27 -9.10
C ALA A 82 -12.14 6.54 -10.15
N ALA A 83 -11.13 7.33 -9.81
CA ALA A 83 -10.00 7.62 -10.69
C ALA A 83 -9.19 6.36 -11.03
N LEU A 84 -8.96 5.50 -10.05
CA LEU A 84 -8.22 4.24 -10.24
C LEU A 84 -8.96 3.28 -11.20
N ILE A 85 -10.27 3.18 -11.09
CA ILE A 85 -11.11 2.39 -12.00
C ILE A 85 -11.01 2.92 -13.43
N GLN A 86 -11.11 4.23 -13.62
CA GLN A 86 -10.95 4.86 -14.94
C GLN A 86 -9.55 4.62 -15.50
N PHE A 87 -8.53 4.79 -14.68
CA PHE A 87 -7.13 4.56 -15.05
C PHE A 87 -6.89 3.10 -15.51
N ASP A 88 -7.41 2.14 -14.77
CA ASP A 88 -7.27 0.72 -15.10
C ASP A 88 -8.02 0.31 -16.38
N LYS A 89 -9.07 1.04 -16.73
CA LYS A 89 -9.78 0.90 -18.01
C LYS A 89 -9.14 1.68 -19.15
N LYS A 90 -8.01 2.33 -18.91
CA LYS A 90 -7.32 3.20 -19.88
C LYS A 90 -8.16 4.39 -20.37
N HIS A 91 -9.12 4.84 -19.56
CA HIS A 91 -9.87 6.07 -19.80
C HIS A 91 -9.05 7.28 -19.34
N PRO A 92 -9.29 8.47 -19.90
CA PRO A 92 -8.64 9.70 -19.44
C PRO A 92 -8.92 9.96 -17.96
N VAL A 93 -7.88 10.35 -17.22
CA VAL A 93 -7.99 10.71 -15.81
C VAL A 93 -7.40 12.11 -15.62
N ASP A 94 -8.14 12.97 -14.94
CA ASP A 94 -7.68 14.31 -14.60
C ASP A 94 -6.86 14.29 -13.29
N PRO A 95 -5.91 15.22 -13.12
CA PRO A 95 -5.26 15.43 -11.84
C PRO A 95 -6.29 15.70 -10.75
N HIS A 96 -6.09 15.10 -9.59
CA HIS A 96 -7.03 15.19 -8.48
C HIS A 96 -6.33 15.14 -7.13
N SER A 97 -7.04 15.51 -6.09
CA SER A 97 -6.52 15.43 -4.73
C SER A 97 -7.59 14.96 -3.77
N TYR A 98 -7.16 14.34 -2.68
CA TYR A 98 -8.02 13.84 -1.62
C TYR A 98 -7.24 13.71 -0.31
N THR A 99 -7.96 13.54 0.79
CA THR A 99 -7.37 13.30 2.10
C THR A 99 -7.52 11.84 2.47
N LEU A 100 -6.43 11.19 2.87
CA LEU A 100 -6.43 9.86 3.46
C LEU A 100 -6.39 9.95 4.98
N GLN A 101 -7.16 9.10 5.62
CA GLN A 101 -7.13 8.88 7.06
C GLN A 101 -6.52 7.51 7.33
N ALA A 102 -5.28 7.50 7.81
CA ALA A 102 -4.54 6.28 8.04
C ALA A 102 -4.63 5.82 9.50
N GLN A 103 -4.79 4.53 9.67
CA GLN A 103 -4.81 3.84 10.96
C GLN A 103 -3.52 3.06 11.13
N ARG A 104 -2.90 3.17 12.31
CA ARG A 104 -1.73 2.37 12.64
C ARG A 104 -2.12 0.91 12.84
N GLU A 105 -1.47 0.00 12.12
CA GLU A 105 -1.71 -1.43 12.24
C GLU A 105 -0.68 -2.15 13.11
N ALA A 106 0.59 -2.09 12.71
CA ALA A 106 1.62 -2.88 13.36
C ALA A 106 2.97 -2.16 13.36
N LYS A 107 3.77 -2.44 14.40
CA LYS A 107 5.17 -2.01 14.45
C LYS A 107 5.99 -2.78 13.44
N LEU A 108 6.83 -2.07 12.68
CA LEU A 108 7.78 -2.71 11.77
C LEU A 108 8.88 -3.40 12.57
N VAL A 109 9.05 -4.68 12.33
CA VAL A 109 10.13 -5.47 12.93
C VAL A 109 11.11 -5.83 11.84
N GLN A 110 12.38 -5.44 12.02
CA GLN A 110 13.43 -5.93 11.14
C GLN A 110 13.67 -7.41 11.43
N ALA A 111 13.42 -8.25 10.42
CA ALA A 111 13.76 -9.67 10.54
C ALA A 111 15.26 -9.84 10.66
N THR A 112 15.71 -10.61 11.67
CA THR A 112 17.11 -11.00 11.78
C THR A 112 17.56 -11.79 10.54
N PRO A 113 18.84 -11.82 10.18
CA PRO A 113 19.33 -12.62 9.04
C PRO A 113 18.91 -14.09 9.12
N THR A 114 18.92 -14.68 10.32
CA THR A 114 18.46 -16.06 10.56
C THR A 114 16.99 -16.23 10.24
N ARG A 115 16.14 -15.31 10.70
CA ARG A 115 14.71 -15.36 10.42
C ARG A 115 14.39 -15.15 8.95
N ARG A 116 15.12 -14.27 8.26
CA ARG A 116 15.01 -14.10 6.80
C ARG A 116 15.31 -15.39 6.06
N ARG A 117 16.38 -16.11 6.44
CA ARG A 117 16.73 -17.41 5.86
C ARG A 117 15.63 -18.44 6.07
N GLN A 118 15.04 -18.50 7.26
CA GLN A 118 13.93 -19.40 7.58
C GLN A 118 12.70 -19.09 6.74
N ILE A 119 12.33 -17.82 6.61
CA ILE A 119 11.18 -17.36 5.80
C ILE A 119 11.41 -17.71 4.33
N ASN A 120 12.59 -17.45 3.80
CA ASN A 120 12.94 -17.76 2.41
C ASN A 120 12.96 -19.26 2.14
N ALA A 121 13.48 -20.05 3.06
CA ALA A 121 13.49 -21.52 2.95
C ALA A 121 12.07 -22.10 2.97
N ALA A 122 11.20 -21.60 3.86
CA ALA A 122 9.80 -21.99 3.92
C ALA A 122 9.03 -21.61 2.65
N ARG A 123 9.33 -20.44 2.07
CA ARG A 123 8.78 -19.97 0.81
C ARG A 123 9.19 -20.88 -0.35
N LYS A 124 10.48 -21.20 -0.47
CA LYS A 124 10.99 -22.10 -1.51
C LYS A 124 10.33 -23.47 -1.43
N ARG A 125 10.14 -24.02 -0.23
CA ARG A 125 9.44 -25.31 -0.03
C ARG A 125 7.99 -25.25 -0.50
N ARG A 126 7.27 -24.16 -0.21
CA ARG A 126 5.87 -23.99 -0.65
C ARG A 126 5.75 -23.90 -2.17
N ILE A 127 6.67 -23.18 -2.82
CA ILE A 127 6.71 -23.06 -4.28
C ILE A 127 7.02 -24.43 -4.92
N ALA A 128 8.02 -25.16 -4.38
CA ALA A 128 8.37 -26.50 -4.85
C ALA A 128 7.23 -27.51 -4.67
N ALA A 129 6.39 -27.37 -3.64
CA ALA A 129 5.22 -28.20 -3.40
C ALA A 129 3.99 -27.80 -4.24
N GLY A 130 4.12 -26.84 -5.16
CA GLY A 130 3.02 -26.34 -6.01
C GLY A 130 2.00 -25.49 -5.28
N ARG A 131 2.30 -25.03 -4.08
CA ARG A 131 1.42 -24.09 -3.33
C ARG A 131 1.66 -22.66 -3.80
N PRO A 132 0.60 -21.86 -4.03
CA PRO A 132 0.77 -20.47 -4.43
C PRO A 132 1.50 -19.66 -3.35
N ASP A 133 2.34 -18.74 -3.78
CA ASP A 133 2.95 -17.76 -2.86
C ASP A 133 1.82 -16.92 -2.25
N LYS A 134 1.75 -16.83 -0.92
CA LYS A 134 0.73 -16.05 -0.20
C LYS A 134 0.67 -14.59 -0.65
N ARG A 135 1.79 -14.04 -1.12
CA ARG A 135 1.84 -12.66 -1.65
C ARG A 135 1.04 -12.53 -2.95
N TYR A 136 1.11 -13.52 -3.83
CA TYR A 136 0.34 -13.55 -5.07
C TYR A 136 -1.16 -13.73 -4.79
N THR A 137 -1.51 -14.60 -3.87
CA THR A 137 -2.90 -14.83 -3.50
C THR A 137 -3.58 -13.57 -2.97
N MET A 138 -2.88 -12.78 -2.15
CA MET A 138 -3.39 -11.49 -1.70
C MET A 138 -3.48 -10.47 -2.82
N HIS A 139 -2.54 -10.48 -3.75
CA HIS A 139 -2.54 -9.61 -4.92
C HIS A 139 -3.70 -9.94 -5.86
N ASP A 140 -3.92 -11.21 -6.14
CA ASP A 140 -5.01 -11.67 -7.00
C ASP A 140 -6.38 -11.33 -6.42
N ARG A 141 -6.55 -11.42 -5.10
CA ARG A 141 -7.78 -10.99 -4.43
C ARG A 141 -8.02 -9.50 -4.53
N VAL A 142 -6.96 -8.72 -4.56
CA VAL A 142 -7.00 -7.26 -4.67
C VAL A 142 -7.31 -6.83 -6.10
N VAL A 143 -6.79 -7.52 -7.10
CA VAL A 143 -6.98 -7.23 -8.52
C VAL A 143 -8.25 -7.88 -9.09
N GLY A 144 -8.77 -8.92 -8.45
CA GLY A 144 -9.93 -9.67 -8.88
C GLY A 144 -11.30 -9.02 -8.67
N TYR A 145 -11.35 -7.74 -8.36
CA TYR A 145 -12.60 -6.97 -8.19
C TYR A 145 -13.13 -6.36 -9.50
N ALA A 146 -12.56 -6.76 -10.57
CA ALA A 146 -12.99 -6.25 -11.88
C ALA A 146 -14.47 -6.51 -12.15
#